data_5bffbae9c4693799c6ec57f99b8f33cd
#
_entry.id   5bffbae9c4693799c6ec57f99b8f33cd
#
_cell.length_a   1.000
_cell.length_b   1.000
_cell.length_c   1.000
_cell.angle_alpha   90.00
_cell.angle_beta   90.00
_cell.angle_gamma   90.00
#
_symmetry.space_group_name_H-M   'P 1'
#
loop_
_entity.id
_entity.type
_entity.pdbx_description
1 polymer ?
#
loop_
_entity_poly.entity_id
_entity_poly.type
_entity_poly.pdbx_seq_one_letter_code
_entity_poly.pdbx_strand_id
1 'polypeptide(L)'
;MEAIIKSGGIESLQPDYSLLNRSIEKGVVSYCERNKIGIIAYSPLASGLLTGKYDKNVKFSDWRGKGIIGCFSGSQFEKNMEKVARLKAMGKSIGKTCGQMAINWVVSQSHLTTALLGVKNEQQVEENIEALGWKLDPKQREEINCIFSVDE
;
A
#
# COMPACT_ATOMS: atom_id res chain seq x y z
N MET A 1 -18.42 7.82 -10.27
CA MET A 1 -18.40 8.95 -9.30
C MET A 1 -19.25 10.14 -9.75
N GLU A 2 -19.12 10.64 -10.97
CA GLU A 2 -19.90 11.82 -11.44
C GLU A 2 -21.42 11.69 -11.28
N ALA A 3 -21.99 10.51 -11.60
CA ALA A 3 -23.43 10.26 -11.43
C ALA A 3 -23.86 10.32 -9.95
N ILE A 4 -23.05 9.83 -9.03
CA ILE A 4 -23.34 9.82 -7.59
C ILE A 4 -23.30 11.25 -7.04
N ILE A 5 -22.30 12.05 -7.44
CA ILE A 5 -22.18 13.45 -7.00
C ILE A 5 -23.41 14.27 -7.44
N LYS A 6 -23.91 14.01 -8.64
CA LYS A 6 -25.15 14.67 -9.14
C LYS A 6 -26.37 14.29 -8.32
N SER A 7 -26.39 13.14 -7.65
CA SER A 7 -27.52 12.62 -6.90
C SER A 7 -27.54 13.00 -5.42
N GLY A 8 -26.43 13.49 -4.85
CA GLY A 8 -26.40 13.83 -3.43
C GLY A 8 -25.00 14.11 -2.87
N GLY A 9 -23.97 13.98 -3.69
CA GLY A 9 -22.59 14.13 -3.26
C GLY A 9 -22.01 12.89 -2.54
N ILE A 10 -20.70 12.91 -2.34
CA ILE A 10 -19.95 11.94 -1.52
C ILE A 10 -18.89 12.69 -0.74
N GLU A 11 -18.69 12.32 0.53
CA GLU A 11 -17.71 12.93 1.41
C GLU A 11 -16.35 12.21 1.33
N SER A 12 -16.37 10.91 1.08
CA SER A 12 -15.15 10.09 1.00
C SER A 12 -15.26 8.96 0.01
N LEU A 13 -14.10 8.53 -0.50
CA LEU A 13 -13.92 7.35 -1.33
C LEU A 13 -12.96 6.41 -0.62
N GLN A 14 -13.28 5.10 -0.61
CA GLN A 14 -12.40 4.08 -0.01
C GLN A 14 -11.84 3.14 -1.09
N PRO A 15 -10.71 3.47 -1.70
CA PRO A 15 -10.06 2.64 -2.72
C PRO A 15 -8.99 1.72 -2.12
N ASP A 16 -8.66 0.63 -2.85
CA ASP A 16 -7.43 -0.13 -2.64
C ASP A 16 -6.22 0.72 -3.04
N TYR A 17 -5.31 0.95 -2.08
CA TYR A 17 -4.11 1.74 -2.33
C TYR A 17 -2.92 1.26 -1.52
N SER A 18 -1.86 0.93 -2.21
CA SER A 18 -0.61 0.43 -1.64
C SER A 18 0.54 0.64 -2.62
N LEU A 19 1.77 0.35 -2.21
CA LEU A 19 2.93 0.32 -3.11
C LEU A 19 2.75 -0.61 -4.32
N LEU A 20 1.95 -1.69 -4.18
CA LEU A 20 1.66 -2.64 -5.26
C LEU A 20 0.41 -2.31 -6.08
N ASN A 21 -0.43 -1.40 -5.61
CA ASN A 21 -1.60 -0.92 -6.34
C ASN A 21 -1.69 0.61 -6.23
N ARG A 22 -1.21 1.28 -7.25
CA ARG A 22 -1.20 2.75 -7.37
C ARG A 22 -2.19 3.26 -8.42
N SER A 23 -3.14 2.44 -8.82
CA SER A 23 -4.08 2.73 -9.92
C SER A 23 -4.90 4.01 -9.71
N ILE A 24 -5.19 4.37 -8.46
CA ILE A 24 -5.96 5.59 -8.13
C ILE A 24 -5.22 6.88 -8.51
N GLU A 25 -3.90 6.85 -8.60
CA GLU A 25 -3.09 8.01 -9.02
C GLU A 25 -3.39 8.43 -10.46
N LYS A 26 -3.90 7.50 -11.29
CA LYS A 26 -4.28 7.74 -12.69
C LYS A 26 -5.69 8.36 -12.80
N GLY A 27 -5.93 9.50 -12.14
CA GLY A 27 -7.15 10.29 -12.31
C GLY A 27 -8.11 10.31 -11.12
N VAL A 28 -8.20 9.24 -10.30
CA VAL A 28 -9.09 9.21 -9.13
C VAL A 28 -8.65 10.25 -8.09
N VAL A 29 -7.35 10.31 -7.79
CA VAL A 29 -6.77 11.29 -6.87
C VAL A 29 -7.15 12.72 -7.31
N SER A 30 -6.82 13.11 -8.54
CA SER A 30 -7.12 14.45 -9.05
C SER A 30 -8.62 14.76 -9.07
N TYR A 31 -9.46 13.73 -9.28
CA TYR A 31 -10.91 13.90 -9.21
C TYR A 31 -11.37 14.18 -7.77
N CYS A 32 -10.87 13.42 -6.80
CA CYS A 32 -11.20 13.60 -5.39
C CYS A 32 -10.75 14.97 -4.87
N GLU A 33 -9.55 15.39 -5.22
CA GLU A 33 -9.01 16.71 -4.84
C GLU A 33 -9.89 17.85 -5.37
N ARG A 34 -10.24 17.84 -6.67
CA ARG A 34 -11.10 18.86 -7.25
C ARG A 34 -12.49 18.93 -6.64
N ASN A 35 -13.02 17.81 -6.17
CA ASN A 35 -14.37 17.72 -5.60
C ASN A 35 -14.37 17.70 -4.07
N LYS A 36 -13.21 17.90 -3.41
CA LYS A 36 -13.04 17.87 -1.94
C LYS A 36 -13.51 16.57 -1.30
N ILE A 37 -13.28 15.45 -1.97
CA ILE A 37 -13.62 14.10 -1.50
C ILE A 37 -12.42 13.52 -0.77
N GLY A 38 -12.59 13.10 0.49
CA GLY A 38 -11.54 12.44 1.25
C GLY A 38 -11.22 11.06 0.69
N ILE A 39 -9.92 10.66 0.72
CA ILE A 39 -9.50 9.32 0.32
C ILE A 39 -9.12 8.52 1.57
N ILE A 40 -9.79 7.39 1.77
CA ILE A 40 -9.54 6.42 2.84
C ILE A 40 -8.95 5.18 2.21
N ALA A 41 -7.62 5.02 2.24
CA ALA A 41 -6.97 3.87 1.62
C ALA A 41 -7.27 2.57 2.40
N TYR A 42 -7.68 1.50 1.72
CA TYR A 42 -7.67 0.18 2.32
C TYR A 42 -6.56 -0.69 1.73
N SER A 43 -6.23 -1.80 2.39
CA SER A 43 -5.16 -2.74 2.01
C SER A 43 -3.75 -2.12 1.83
N PRO A 44 -3.28 -1.17 2.65
CA PRO A 44 -1.98 -0.54 2.47
C PRO A 44 -0.81 -1.52 2.56
N LEU A 45 -1.01 -2.71 3.14
CA LEU A 45 -0.06 -3.82 3.18
C LEU A 45 -0.28 -4.88 2.09
N ALA A 46 -1.13 -4.62 1.09
CA ALA A 46 -1.44 -5.55 0.01
C ALA A 46 -1.74 -6.97 0.54
N SER A 47 -2.72 -7.08 1.44
CA SER A 47 -3.12 -8.33 2.09
C SER A 47 -1.97 -9.07 2.80
N GLY A 48 -1.00 -8.30 3.30
CA GLY A 48 0.15 -8.77 4.04
C GLY A 48 1.40 -9.06 3.20
N LEU A 49 1.36 -8.88 1.88
CA LEU A 49 2.53 -9.10 1.02
C LEU A 49 3.66 -8.11 1.36
N LEU A 50 3.32 -6.86 1.62
CA LEU A 50 4.25 -5.80 1.97
C LEU A 50 4.77 -5.85 3.42
N THR A 51 4.37 -6.85 4.21
CA THR A 51 5.00 -7.05 5.55
C THR A 51 6.40 -7.65 5.47
N GLY A 52 6.76 -8.24 4.32
CA GLY A 52 8.05 -8.92 4.13
C GLY A 52 8.19 -10.25 4.89
N LYS A 53 7.08 -10.83 5.38
CA LYS A 53 7.07 -12.12 6.12
C LYS A 53 7.08 -13.35 5.22
N TYR A 54 6.71 -13.21 3.95
CA TYR A 54 6.67 -14.32 3.00
C TYR A 54 8.01 -14.49 2.30
N ASP A 55 8.31 -15.73 1.91
CA ASP A 55 9.39 -16.08 1.00
C ASP A 55 8.84 -16.50 -0.38
N LYS A 56 9.74 -16.71 -1.35
CA LYS A 56 9.37 -17.07 -2.73
C LYS A 56 8.66 -18.42 -2.85
N ASN A 57 8.81 -19.32 -1.86
CA ASN A 57 8.30 -20.69 -1.88
C ASN A 57 6.98 -20.82 -1.09
N VAL A 58 6.48 -19.73 -0.53
CA VAL A 58 5.24 -19.76 0.28
C VAL A 58 4.07 -20.32 -0.53
N LYS A 59 3.36 -21.28 0.06
CA LYS A 59 2.10 -21.81 -0.48
C LYS A 59 0.95 -21.24 0.34
N PHE A 60 0.05 -20.52 -0.31
CA PHE A 60 -1.14 -20.00 0.33
C PHE A 60 -2.25 -21.05 0.27
N SER A 61 -2.80 -21.41 1.44
CA SER A 61 -3.95 -22.35 1.56
C SER A 61 -5.31 -21.65 1.47
N ASP A 62 -5.32 -20.32 1.50
CA ASP A 62 -6.51 -19.48 1.44
C ASP A 62 -6.75 -18.90 0.03
N TRP A 63 -7.61 -17.88 -0.06
CA TRP A 63 -7.96 -17.19 -1.30
C TRP A 63 -6.77 -16.61 -2.05
N ARG A 64 -5.65 -16.28 -1.37
CA ARG A 64 -4.42 -15.78 -1.99
C ARG A 64 -3.80 -16.80 -2.94
N GLY A 65 -3.89 -18.09 -2.61
CA GLY A 65 -3.41 -19.19 -3.47
C GLY A 65 -4.35 -19.54 -4.64
N LYS A 66 -5.54 -18.94 -4.69
CA LYS A 66 -6.54 -19.24 -5.74
C LYS A 66 -6.38 -18.43 -7.03
N GLY A 67 -5.34 -17.60 -7.15
CA GLY A 67 -5.09 -16.78 -8.33
C GLY A 67 -6.09 -15.64 -8.58
N ILE A 68 -6.99 -15.37 -7.62
CA ILE A 68 -8.04 -14.34 -7.73
C ILE A 68 -7.43 -12.93 -7.75
N ILE A 69 -6.34 -12.73 -7.01
CA ILE A 69 -5.62 -11.46 -6.95
C ILE A 69 -4.24 -11.66 -7.57
N GLY A 70 -4.01 -11.00 -8.68
CA GLY A 70 -2.81 -11.18 -9.52
C GLY A 70 -1.49 -10.96 -8.81
N CYS A 71 -1.43 -10.15 -7.73
CA CYS A 71 -0.19 -9.92 -7.00
C CYS A 71 0.33 -11.15 -6.23
N PHE A 72 -0.47 -12.22 -6.09
CA PHE A 72 -0.12 -13.46 -5.38
C PHE A 72 0.13 -14.65 -6.32
N SER A 73 0.16 -14.48 -7.63
CA SER A 73 0.27 -15.60 -8.56
C SER A 73 1.28 -15.36 -9.69
N GLY A 74 1.87 -16.46 -10.16
CA GLY A 74 2.75 -16.50 -11.33
C GLY A 74 3.95 -15.58 -11.24
N SER A 75 4.43 -15.12 -12.38
CA SER A 75 5.59 -14.21 -12.50
C SER A 75 5.37 -12.87 -11.78
N GLN A 76 4.12 -12.44 -11.63
CA GLN A 76 3.84 -11.20 -10.90
C GLN A 76 4.16 -11.35 -9.41
N PHE A 77 3.87 -12.50 -8.81
CA PHE A 77 4.24 -12.76 -7.41
C PHE A 77 5.77 -12.73 -7.24
N GLU A 78 6.53 -13.35 -8.15
CA GLU A 78 8.00 -13.34 -8.10
C GLU A 78 8.57 -11.91 -8.19
N LYS A 79 8.09 -11.11 -9.14
CA LYS A 79 8.46 -9.69 -9.28
C LYS A 79 8.13 -8.90 -8.01
N ASN A 80 6.94 -9.12 -7.43
CA ASN A 80 6.54 -8.46 -6.20
C ASN A 80 7.43 -8.84 -5.03
N MET A 81 7.84 -10.12 -4.92
CA MET A 81 8.76 -10.58 -3.88
C MET A 81 10.14 -9.94 -4.00
N GLU A 82 10.63 -9.66 -5.22
CA GLU A 82 11.87 -8.92 -5.43
C GLU A 82 11.73 -7.45 -4.97
N LYS A 83 10.64 -6.79 -5.33
CA LYS A 83 10.34 -5.43 -4.86
C LYS A 83 10.25 -5.37 -3.32
N VAL A 84 9.56 -6.35 -2.70
CA VAL A 84 9.44 -6.47 -1.24
C VAL A 84 10.80 -6.72 -0.58
N ALA A 85 11.66 -7.54 -1.17
CA ALA A 85 13.01 -7.78 -0.65
C ALA A 85 13.86 -6.49 -0.64
N ARG A 86 13.78 -5.68 -1.69
CA ARG A 86 14.45 -4.37 -1.76
C ARG A 86 13.90 -3.40 -0.70
N LEU A 87 12.58 -3.31 -0.55
CA LEU A 87 11.95 -2.48 0.49
C LEU A 87 12.37 -2.92 1.90
N LYS A 88 12.43 -4.23 2.14
CA LYS A 88 12.88 -4.81 3.41
C LYS A 88 14.34 -4.47 3.72
N ALA A 89 15.23 -4.53 2.73
CA ALA A 89 16.63 -4.16 2.89
C ALA A 89 16.78 -2.67 3.23
N MET A 90 16.03 -1.81 2.52
CA MET A 90 15.99 -0.38 2.77
C MET A 90 15.44 -0.07 4.19
N GLY A 91 14.35 -0.68 4.61
CA GLY A 91 13.82 -0.53 5.98
C GLY A 91 14.85 -0.92 7.04
N LYS A 92 15.53 -2.07 6.84
CA LYS A 92 16.57 -2.53 7.76
C LYS A 92 17.71 -1.50 7.92
N SER A 93 18.10 -0.78 6.89
CA SER A 93 19.18 0.22 6.96
C SER A 93 18.84 1.43 7.85
N ILE A 94 17.55 1.66 8.10
CA ILE A 94 17.06 2.77 8.93
C ILE A 94 16.31 2.28 10.20
N GLY A 95 16.45 0.99 10.52
CA GLY A 95 15.82 0.41 11.72
C GLY A 95 14.31 0.28 11.64
N LYS A 96 13.75 0.13 10.43
CA LYS A 96 12.30 0.00 10.19
C LYS A 96 11.96 -1.33 9.53
N THR A 97 10.76 -1.86 9.84
CA THR A 97 10.26 -3.06 9.16
C THR A 97 9.74 -2.73 7.76
N CYS A 98 9.63 -3.75 6.90
CA CYS A 98 9.05 -3.62 5.57
C CYS A 98 7.60 -3.09 5.64
N GLY A 99 6.80 -3.60 6.59
CA GLY A 99 5.44 -3.13 6.83
C GLY A 99 5.37 -1.66 7.23
N GLN A 100 6.25 -1.24 8.15
CA GLN A 100 6.34 0.16 8.57
C GLN A 100 6.72 1.09 7.42
N MET A 101 7.65 0.67 6.55
CA MET A 101 8.00 1.42 5.33
C MET A 101 6.80 1.59 4.40
N ALA A 102 6.06 0.50 4.15
CA ALA A 102 4.89 0.52 3.28
C ALA A 102 3.75 1.39 3.84
N ILE A 103 3.45 1.28 5.14
CA ILE A 103 2.43 2.10 5.80
C ILE A 103 2.84 3.57 5.77
N ASN A 104 4.08 3.89 6.18
CA ASN A 104 4.59 5.26 6.19
C ASN A 104 4.51 5.91 4.81
N TRP A 105 4.87 5.16 3.75
CA TRP A 105 4.76 5.66 2.38
C TRP A 105 3.31 6.02 2.04
N VAL A 106 2.34 5.15 2.33
CA VAL A 106 0.91 5.38 2.06
C VAL A 106 0.40 6.61 2.82
N VAL A 107 0.58 6.65 4.15
CA VAL A 107 0.04 7.74 4.98
C VAL A 107 0.74 9.08 4.77
N SER A 108 1.89 9.09 4.10
CA SER A 108 2.62 10.31 3.76
C SER A 108 2.18 10.94 2.43
N GLN A 109 1.23 10.35 1.72
CA GLN A 109 0.70 10.93 0.49
C GLN A 109 -0.23 12.10 0.81
N SER A 110 0.01 13.26 0.19
CA SER A 110 -0.73 14.49 0.47
C SER A 110 -2.23 14.43 0.17
N HIS A 111 -2.62 13.55 -0.75
CA HIS A 111 -4.00 13.35 -1.17
C HIS A 111 -4.78 12.37 -0.28
N LEU A 112 -4.10 11.74 0.68
CA LEU A 112 -4.73 10.74 1.55
C LEU A 112 -5.27 11.38 2.83
N THR A 113 -6.50 11.02 3.21
CA THR A 113 -7.09 11.42 4.49
C THR A 113 -6.66 10.46 5.60
N THR A 114 -6.76 9.15 5.35
CA THR A 114 -6.37 8.10 6.31
C THR A 114 -6.18 6.76 5.60
N ALA A 115 -5.59 5.79 6.32
CA ALA A 115 -5.43 4.41 5.85
C ALA A 115 -6.03 3.43 6.87
N LEU A 116 -6.70 2.39 6.37
CA LEU A 116 -7.29 1.31 7.16
C LEU A 116 -6.36 0.09 7.15
N LEU A 117 -5.94 -0.34 8.32
CA LEU A 117 -5.13 -1.54 8.49
C LEU A 117 -5.91 -2.61 9.27
N GLY A 118 -6.04 -3.79 8.67
CA GLY A 118 -6.54 -4.97 9.38
C GLY A 118 -5.47 -5.55 10.30
N VAL A 119 -5.82 -5.82 11.55
CA VAL A 119 -4.95 -6.43 12.55
C VAL A 119 -5.60 -7.67 13.15
N LYS A 120 -4.78 -8.61 13.64
CA LYS A 120 -5.24 -9.88 14.25
C LYS A 120 -4.88 -9.99 15.73
N ASN A 121 -3.97 -9.17 16.24
CA ASN A 121 -3.50 -9.15 17.63
C ASN A 121 -2.90 -7.79 17.99
N GLU A 122 -2.65 -7.58 19.29
CA GLU A 122 -2.09 -6.34 19.84
C GLU A 122 -0.71 -6.00 19.26
N GLN A 123 0.17 -7.00 19.12
CA GLN A 123 1.51 -6.78 18.56
C GLN A 123 1.44 -6.14 17.16
N GLN A 124 0.51 -6.56 16.31
CA GLN A 124 0.34 -5.93 14.98
C GLN A 124 -0.17 -4.49 15.07
N VAL A 125 -0.94 -4.15 16.09
CA VAL A 125 -1.34 -2.76 16.32
C VAL A 125 -0.11 -1.91 16.67
N GLU A 126 0.71 -2.35 17.62
CA GLU A 126 1.94 -1.68 18.03
C GLU A 126 2.90 -1.50 16.86
N GLU A 127 3.20 -2.58 16.13
CA GLU A 127 4.07 -2.55 14.93
C GLU A 127 3.57 -1.57 13.87
N ASN A 128 2.26 -1.51 13.65
CA ASN A 128 1.68 -0.61 12.66
C ASN A 128 1.72 0.86 13.11
N ILE A 129 1.49 1.14 14.41
CA ILE A 129 1.59 2.49 14.97
C ILE A 129 3.01 3.04 14.86
N GLU A 130 4.04 2.20 15.02
CA GLU A 130 5.43 2.59 14.83
C GLU A 130 5.80 2.99 13.39
N ALA A 131 4.89 2.80 12.45
CA ALA A 131 5.02 3.38 11.11
C ALA A 131 4.82 4.90 11.11
N LEU A 132 4.25 5.47 12.17
CA LEU A 132 3.98 6.88 12.31
C LEU A 132 5.12 7.57 13.10
N GLY A 133 5.07 8.90 13.20
CA GLY A 133 6.01 9.68 14.02
C GLY A 133 7.39 9.93 13.37
N TRP A 134 7.63 9.44 12.17
CA TRP A 134 8.83 9.68 11.37
C TRP A 134 8.47 9.88 9.89
N LYS A 135 9.41 10.34 9.10
CA LYS A 135 9.17 10.62 7.67
C LYS A 135 10.28 10.02 6.83
N LEU A 136 9.90 9.43 5.70
CA LEU A 136 10.83 9.11 4.62
C LEU A 136 11.45 10.40 4.10
N ASP A 137 12.77 10.44 3.98
CA ASP A 137 13.42 11.56 3.30
C ASP A 137 13.14 11.53 1.78
N PRO A 138 13.42 12.63 1.06
CA PRO A 138 13.14 12.69 -0.38
C PRO A 138 13.84 11.59 -1.20
N LYS A 139 15.07 11.21 -0.84
CA LYS A 139 15.82 10.16 -1.55
C LYS A 139 15.22 8.78 -1.31
N GLN A 140 14.85 8.49 -0.06
CA GLN A 140 14.17 7.25 0.31
C GLN A 140 12.82 7.11 -0.40
N ARG A 141 12.06 8.20 -0.48
CA ARG A 141 10.77 8.22 -1.18
C ARG A 141 10.96 7.96 -2.68
N GLU A 142 11.95 8.60 -3.30
CA GLU A 142 12.27 8.40 -4.71
C GLU A 142 12.72 6.97 -4.98
N GLU A 143 13.57 6.39 -4.14
CA GLU A 143 14.00 5.00 -4.25
C GLU A 143 12.83 4.03 -4.15
N ILE A 144 11.90 4.25 -3.20
CA ILE A 144 10.68 3.45 -3.09
C ILE A 144 9.83 3.58 -4.37
N ASN A 145 9.66 4.79 -4.90
CA ASN A 145 8.93 5.01 -6.13
C ASN A 145 9.56 4.28 -7.31
N CYS A 146 10.90 4.28 -7.43
CA CYS A 146 11.62 3.51 -8.45
C CYS A 146 11.45 2.00 -8.28
N ILE A 147 11.49 1.47 -7.03
CA ILE A 147 11.27 0.04 -6.75
C ILE A 147 9.89 -0.40 -7.20
N PHE A 148 8.87 0.41 -6.97
CA PHE A 148 7.46 0.09 -7.21
C PHE A 148 6.88 0.78 -8.45
N SER A 149 7.74 1.34 -9.31
CA SER A 149 7.28 1.80 -10.63
C SER A 149 6.61 0.65 -11.37
N VAL A 150 5.55 0.97 -12.11
CA VAL A 150 4.92 0.03 -13.02
C VAL A 150 5.86 -0.04 -14.23
N ASP A 151 6.38 -1.22 -14.53
CA ASP A 151 7.04 -1.47 -15.82
C ASP A 151 5.97 -1.21 -16.90
N GLU A 152 6.19 -0.20 -17.73
CA GLU A 152 5.34 0.13 -18.86
C GLU A 152 5.34 -1.00 -19.91
#